data_0b6b5f2136f48dd915325c244089fae5
#
_entry.id   0b6b5f2136f48dd915325c244089fae5
#
_cell.length_a   1.000
_cell.length_b   1.000
_cell.length_c   1.000
_cell.angle_alpha   90.00
_cell.angle_beta   90.00
_cell.angle_gamma   90.00
#
_symmetry.space_group_name_H-M   'P 1'
#
loop_
_entity.id
_entity.type
_entity.pdbx_description
1 polymer ?
#
loop_
_entity_poly.entity_id
_entity_poly.type
_entity_poly.pdbx_seq_one_letter_code
_entity_poly.pdbx_strand_id
1 'polypeptide(L)'
;MSSTFPLGRHVNHDARSLAYPFTADDGTTLVSKRWERKVPVFDQGNLGSCTGNASTGCCGTEPYYDALPAGVVLDENTAISVYSDATKIDSAPGEYPPTDTGSDGVSVAKIVQQRGWISGYQHAFTLNDALAAVSNHGPVIVGTNWYSGMFNPSLDGELVIHSGDTVAGGHEYILDEIDVPNQQVWMQNSWGTSWGLNGRAWMTWSTLQRLLSEQGDVTVFVPVNKPAPTPQPIPVPPAPVPPTPTPAPTPAPVVSDAALWSAVSAWALRHHYNPTCKAVANELVQWATSNGLH
;
A
#
# COMPACT_ATOMS: atom_id res chain seq x y z
N MET A 1 -5.08 12.11 -25.92
CA MET A 1 -4.40 12.86 -24.87
C MET A 1 -4.57 12.03 -23.61
N SER A 2 -3.49 11.54 -23.02
CA SER A 2 -3.58 10.83 -21.74
C SER A 2 -3.95 11.87 -20.68
N SER A 3 -5.15 11.79 -20.13
CA SER A 3 -5.52 12.59 -18.97
C SER A 3 -4.75 12.04 -17.77
N THR A 4 -3.72 12.75 -17.35
CA THR A 4 -3.05 12.45 -16.09
C THR A 4 -3.87 13.09 -14.97
N PHE A 5 -4.52 12.26 -14.16
CA PHE A 5 -5.16 12.72 -12.93
C PHE A 5 -4.08 13.10 -11.89
N PRO A 6 -4.30 14.11 -11.05
CA PRO A 6 -3.34 14.51 -10.04
C PRO A 6 -3.20 13.42 -8.96
N LEU A 7 -1.96 13.26 -8.53
CA LEU A 7 -1.55 12.36 -7.45
C LEU A 7 -0.93 13.21 -6.34
N GLY A 8 -1.15 12.87 -5.08
CA GLY A 8 -0.68 13.73 -3.98
C GLY A 8 -0.40 12.98 -2.67
N ARG A 9 -0.37 11.63 -2.70
CA ARG A 9 -0.04 10.87 -1.50
C ARG A 9 1.48 10.79 -1.31
N HIS A 10 1.95 11.14 -0.10
CA HIS A 10 3.30 10.91 0.38
C HIS A 10 3.37 9.62 1.22
N VAL A 11 4.50 8.94 1.14
CA VAL A 11 4.80 7.83 2.04
C VAL A 11 5.19 8.41 3.40
N ASN A 12 4.43 8.08 4.44
CA ASN A 12 4.75 8.46 5.82
C ASN A 12 4.50 7.27 6.76
N HIS A 13 5.53 6.43 6.92
CA HIS A 13 5.51 5.33 7.89
C HIS A 13 5.97 5.85 9.26
N ASP A 14 5.07 6.54 9.97
CA ASP A 14 5.33 7.04 11.32
C ASP A 14 5.53 5.85 12.28
N ALA A 15 6.69 5.74 12.89
CA ALA A 15 7.00 4.65 13.82
C ALA A 15 6.01 4.56 15.00
N ARG A 16 5.36 5.68 15.38
CA ARG A 16 4.32 5.70 16.42
C ARG A 16 3.06 4.92 16.02
N SER A 17 2.82 4.76 14.72
CA SER A 17 1.71 3.96 14.20
C SER A 17 1.78 2.50 14.64
N LEU A 18 2.98 1.98 14.89
CA LEU A 18 3.19 0.62 15.41
C LEU A 18 2.58 0.39 16.80
N ALA A 19 2.31 1.45 17.55
CA ALA A 19 1.62 1.37 18.85
C ALA A 19 0.10 1.27 18.70
N TYR A 20 -0.45 1.43 17.50
CA TYR A 20 -1.88 1.40 17.22
C TYR A 20 -2.21 0.44 16.07
N PRO A 21 -1.81 -0.85 16.20
CA PRO A 21 -2.11 -1.82 15.18
C PRO A 21 -3.62 -2.11 15.15
N PHE A 22 -4.18 -2.23 13.96
CA PHE A 22 -5.40 -2.97 13.73
C PHE A 22 -5.00 -4.41 13.41
N THR A 23 -5.39 -5.33 14.25
CA THR A 23 -5.07 -6.74 14.08
C THR A 23 -6.36 -7.54 14.00
N ALA A 24 -6.49 -8.37 12.98
CA ALA A 24 -7.56 -9.34 12.91
C ALA A 24 -7.41 -10.34 14.07
N ASP A 25 -8.51 -10.63 14.77
CA ASP A 25 -8.50 -11.68 15.78
C ASP A 25 -8.19 -13.03 15.15
N ASP A 26 -7.51 -13.91 15.88
CA ASP A 26 -7.28 -15.29 15.45
C ASP A 26 -8.62 -15.98 15.18
N GLY A 27 -8.82 -16.46 13.96
CA GLY A 27 -10.08 -17.06 13.52
C GLY A 27 -11.12 -16.08 12.96
N THR A 28 -10.77 -14.81 12.76
CA THR A 28 -11.65 -13.86 12.06
C THR A 28 -12.06 -14.42 10.69
N THR A 29 -13.36 -14.64 10.50
CA THR A 29 -13.90 -15.04 9.21
C THR A 29 -14.15 -13.81 8.37
N LEU A 30 -13.56 -13.78 7.18
CA LEU A 30 -13.87 -12.76 6.18
C LEU A 30 -15.24 -13.04 5.58
N VAL A 31 -16.06 -12.01 5.47
CA VAL A 31 -17.36 -12.05 4.80
C VAL A 31 -17.41 -10.97 3.73
N SER A 32 -18.06 -11.28 2.61
CA SER A 32 -18.28 -10.26 1.57
C SER A 32 -19.16 -9.18 2.12
N LYS A 33 -18.70 -7.92 1.99
CA LYS A 33 -19.38 -6.75 2.55
C LYS A 33 -19.13 -5.57 1.65
N ARG A 34 -20.18 -4.77 1.43
CA ARG A 34 -20.11 -3.43 0.87
C ARG A 34 -20.65 -2.43 1.87
N TRP A 35 -19.88 -1.39 2.12
CA TRP A 35 -20.27 -0.25 2.96
C TRP A 35 -20.88 0.83 2.09
N GLU A 36 -22.07 1.29 2.47
CA GLU A 36 -22.80 2.26 1.65
C GLU A 36 -22.23 3.67 1.79
N ARG A 37 -21.85 4.27 0.68
CA ARG A 37 -21.48 5.68 0.62
C ARG A 37 -22.74 6.55 0.69
N LYS A 38 -22.75 7.54 1.59
CA LYS A 38 -23.87 8.47 1.84
C LYS A 38 -23.65 9.85 1.23
N VAL A 39 -22.46 10.10 0.66
CA VAL A 39 -22.11 11.38 0.03
C VAL A 39 -21.81 11.16 -1.46
N PRO A 40 -21.88 12.20 -2.31
CA PRO A 40 -21.52 12.08 -3.72
C PRO A 40 -20.08 11.57 -3.93
N VAL A 41 -19.82 11.02 -5.10
CA VAL A 41 -18.43 10.75 -5.55
C VAL A 41 -17.70 12.09 -5.68
N PHE A 42 -16.55 12.20 -5.06
CA PHE A 42 -15.73 13.41 -5.10
C PHE A 42 -14.92 13.50 -6.40
N ASP A 43 -14.57 14.76 -6.75
CA ASP A 43 -13.70 15.05 -7.89
C ASP A 43 -12.67 16.10 -7.48
N GLN A 44 -11.46 15.67 -7.15
CA GLN A 44 -10.36 16.56 -6.75
C GLN A 44 -9.86 17.47 -7.86
N GLY A 45 -10.37 17.31 -9.09
CA GLY A 45 -9.99 18.13 -10.25
C GLY A 45 -8.50 18.06 -10.55
N ASN A 46 -7.80 19.21 -10.48
CA ASN A 46 -6.37 19.31 -10.75
C ASN A 46 -5.51 19.43 -9.46
N LEU A 47 -6.11 19.25 -8.29
CA LEU A 47 -5.42 19.37 -7.01
C LEU A 47 -4.94 18.00 -6.50
N GLY A 48 -3.73 17.91 -5.97
CA GLY A 48 -3.17 16.71 -5.35
C GLY A 48 -3.79 16.37 -3.99
N SER A 49 -5.10 16.59 -3.82
CA SER A 49 -5.84 16.46 -2.56
C SER A 49 -6.41 15.07 -2.31
N CYS A 50 -5.89 14.03 -2.95
CA CYS A 50 -6.43 12.67 -2.83
C CYS A 50 -6.53 12.18 -1.37
N THR A 51 -5.60 12.56 -0.50
CA THR A 51 -5.62 12.21 0.93
C THR A 51 -6.81 12.83 1.65
N GLY A 52 -7.09 14.11 1.43
CA GLY A 52 -8.27 14.82 1.96
C GLY A 52 -9.58 14.23 1.42
N ASN A 53 -9.60 13.90 0.13
CA ASN A 53 -10.75 13.28 -0.52
C ASN A 53 -11.02 11.88 0.03
N ALA A 54 -9.97 11.04 0.17
CA ALA A 54 -10.11 9.70 0.71
C ALA A 54 -10.61 9.73 2.16
N SER A 55 -10.01 10.56 3.02
CA SER A 55 -10.41 10.63 4.43
C SER A 55 -11.83 11.17 4.62
N THR A 56 -12.20 12.22 3.88
CA THR A 56 -13.56 12.81 3.93
C THR A 56 -14.59 11.84 3.36
N GLY A 57 -14.28 11.18 2.24
CA GLY A 57 -15.15 10.18 1.63
C GLY A 57 -15.31 8.92 2.51
N CYS A 58 -14.26 8.49 3.21
CA CYS A 58 -14.32 7.41 4.19
C CYS A 58 -15.28 7.78 5.34
N CYS A 59 -15.18 8.99 5.91
CA CYS A 59 -16.13 9.49 6.89
C CYS A 59 -17.56 9.63 6.30
N GLY A 60 -17.68 9.82 4.99
CA GLY A 60 -18.95 9.86 4.24
C GLY A 60 -19.54 8.50 3.89
N THR A 61 -18.95 7.41 4.41
CA THR A 61 -19.37 6.02 4.15
C THR A 61 -19.72 5.34 5.48
N GLU A 62 -20.72 4.43 5.47
CA GLU A 62 -21.04 3.62 6.65
C GLU A 62 -19.80 2.84 7.16
N PRO A 63 -19.67 2.57 8.47
CA PRO A 63 -20.54 3.02 9.56
C PRO A 63 -20.15 4.41 10.10
N TYR A 64 -19.13 5.06 9.54
CA TYR A 64 -18.61 6.33 10.05
C TYR A 64 -19.62 7.45 9.86
N TYR A 65 -20.29 7.51 8.70
CA TYR A 65 -21.29 8.54 8.40
C TYR A 65 -22.41 8.58 9.43
N ASP A 66 -22.90 7.41 9.84
CA ASP A 66 -23.99 7.29 10.81
C ASP A 66 -23.60 7.70 12.24
N ALA A 67 -22.29 7.72 12.51
CA ALA A 67 -21.73 8.12 13.78
C ALA A 67 -21.33 9.61 13.84
N LEU A 68 -21.38 10.33 12.71
CA LEU A 68 -20.96 11.73 12.66
C LEU A 68 -21.82 12.63 13.57
N PRO A 69 -21.19 13.69 14.13
CA PRO A 69 -21.96 14.73 14.81
C PRO A 69 -22.99 15.39 13.87
N ALA A 70 -24.11 15.76 14.41
CA ALA A 70 -25.16 16.44 13.65
C ALA A 70 -24.66 17.75 13.01
N GLY A 71 -25.03 17.98 11.75
CA GLY A 71 -24.67 19.19 11.01
C GLY A 71 -23.31 19.14 10.30
N VAL A 72 -22.58 18.03 10.38
CA VAL A 72 -21.37 17.84 9.57
C VAL A 72 -21.75 17.70 8.10
N VAL A 73 -21.17 18.54 7.26
CA VAL A 73 -21.31 18.49 5.79
C VAL A 73 -20.02 17.93 5.21
N LEU A 74 -20.12 16.87 4.41
CA LEU A 74 -19.00 16.24 3.73
C LEU A 74 -19.19 16.40 2.23
N ASP A 75 -18.43 17.30 1.65
CA ASP A 75 -18.39 17.62 0.23
C ASP A 75 -16.94 17.83 -0.25
N GLU A 76 -16.75 18.17 -1.51
CA GLU A 76 -15.42 18.43 -2.10
C GLU A 76 -14.69 19.59 -1.39
N ASN A 77 -15.40 20.67 -1.02
CA ASN A 77 -14.80 21.80 -0.31
C ASN A 77 -14.28 21.38 1.07
N THR A 78 -15.03 20.51 1.72
CA THR A 78 -14.65 19.93 3.00
C THR A 78 -13.42 19.01 2.84
N ALA A 79 -13.35 18.22 1.78
CA ALA A 79 -12.20 17.39 1.47
C ALA A 79 -10.94 18.22 1.20
N ILE A 80 -11.07 19.31 0.43
CA ILE A 80 -9.98 20.28 0.20
C ILE A 80 -9.55 20.94 1.51
N SER A 81 -10.50 21.28 2.40
CA SER A 81 -10.19 21.85 3.72
C SER A 81 -9.42 20.86 4.62
N VAL A 82 -9.78 19.57 4.61
CA VAL A 82 -9.03 18.52 5.32
C VAL A 82 -7.62 18.40 4.76
N TYR A 83 -7.48 18.36 3.43
CA TYR A 83 -6.18 18.36 2.76
C TYR A 83 -5.33 19.59 3.16
N SER A 84 -5.91 20.79 3.07
CA SER A 84 -5.23 22.03 3.45
C SER A 84 -4.72 22.00 4.89
N ASP A 85 -5.51 21.49 5.84
CA ASP A 85 -5.07 21.41 7.24
C ASP A 85 -4.02 20.29 7.42
N ALA A 86 -4.09 19.22 6.66
CA ALA A 86 -3.11 18.13 6.71
C ALA A 86 -1.73 18.58 6.22
N THR A 87 -1.66 19.38 5.14
CA THR A 87 -0.38 19.94 4.63
C THR A 87 0.34 20.86 5.62
N LYS A 88 -0.36 21.38 6.64
CA LYS A 88 0.25 22.24 7.68
C LYS A 88 0.88 21.42 8.82
N ILE A 89 0.55 20.13 8.92
CA ILE A 89 1.01 19.27 10.01
C ILE A 89 1.80 18.05 9.56
N ASP A 90 1.86 17.78 8.25
CA ASP A 90 2.68 16.71 7.69
C ASP A 90 4.17 17.11 7.69
N SER A 91 5.03 16.21 7.25
CA SER A 91 6.47 16.43 7.19
C SER A 91 6.96 16.94 5.84
N ALA A 92 6.06 17.09 4.85
CA ALA A 92 6.41 17.60 3.53
C ALA A 92 6.69 19.11 3.59
N PRO A 93 7.66 19.64 2.83
CA PRO A 93 7.92 21.07 2.80
C PRO A 93 6.79 21.84 2.11
N GLY A 94 6.30 22.91 2.75
CA GLY A 94 5.26 23.80 2.22
C GLY A 94 3.87 23.44 2.74
N GLU A 95 2.89 24.23 2.32
CA GLU A 95 1.48 24.04 2.71
C GLU A 95 0.54 24.50 1.61
N TYR A 96 -0.66 23.95 1.56
CA TYR A 96 -1.73 24.41 0.67
C TYR A 96 -2.78 25.22 1.46
N PRO A 97 -3.24 26.39 0.92
CA PRO A 97 -2.62 27.14 -0.17
C PRO A 97 -1.35 27.86 0.26
N PRO A 98 -0.48 28.33 -0.63
CA PRO A 98 -0.66 28.41 -2.07
C PRO A 98 -0.11 27.22 -2.86
N THR A 99 0.70 26.35 -2.26
CA THR A 99 1.44 25.33 -2.97
C THR A 99 0.78 23.96 -2.80
N ASP A 100 0.47 23.31 -3.92
CA ASP A 100 -0.02 21.93 -3.90
C ASP A 100 1.13 20.97 -3.61
N THR A 101 1.27 20.60 -2.34
CA THR A 101 2.38 19.76 -1.85
C THR A 101 2.04 18.28 -1.77
N GLY A 102 0.75 17.89 -1.89
CA GLY A 102 0.31 16.57 -1.45
C GLY A 102 0.28 16.46 0.08
N SER A 103 -0.06 15.30 0.61
CA SER A 103 -0.02 14.98 2.05
C SER A 103 0.00 13.46 2.27
N ASP A 104 -0.22 12.98 3.49
CA ASP A 104 -0.17 11.56 3.86
C ASP A 104 -1.41 11.12 4.67
N GLY A 105 -1.66 9.78 4.69
CA GLY A 105 -2.81 9.18 5.35
C GLY A 105 -2.85 9.41 6.86
N VAL A 106 -1.69 9.48 7.54
CA VAL A 106 -1.62 9.73 8.99
C VAL A 106 -2.01 11.18 9.30
N SER A 107 -1.56 12.13 8.49
CA SER A 107 -1.87 13.56 8.69
C SER A 107 -3.35 13.84 8.49
N VAL A 108 -3.99 13.30 7.45
CA VAL A 108 -5.44 13.47 7.27
C VAL A 108 -6.26 12.74 8.36
N ALA A 109 -5.78 11.57 8.85
CA ALA A 109 -6.43 10.89 9.97
C ALA A 109 -6.42 11.75 11.25
N LYS A 110 -5.31 12.43 11.54
CA LYS A 110 -5.21 13.40 12.65
C LYS A 110 -6.21 14.54 12.49
N ILE A 111 -6.34 15.10 11.28
CA ILE A 111 -7.27 16.20 11.03
C ILE A 111 -8.73 15.77 11.22
N VAL A 112 -9.16 14.64 10.66
CA VAL A 112 -10.55 14.18 10.83
C VAL A 112 -10.84 13.80 12.30
N GLN A 113 -9.85 13.32 13.05
CA GLN A 113 -9.95 13.11 14.49
C GLN A 113 -10.08 14.43 15.25
N GLN A 114 -9.26 15.44 14.96
CA GLN A 114 -9.34 16.77 15.56
C GLN A 114 -10.69 17.45 15.30
N ARG A 115 -11.30 17.18 14.13
CA ARG A 115 -12.65 17.63 13.79
C ARG A 115 -13.75 16.87 14.51
N GLY A 116 -13.42 15.82 15.25
CA GLY A 116 -14.38 15.00 15.98
C GLY A 116 -15.25 14.11 15.07
N TRP A 117 -14.75 13.76 13.87
CA TRP A 117 -15.48 12.87 12.95
C TRP A 117 -15.17 11.40 13.21
N ILE A 118 -14.05 11.13 13.85
CA ILE A 118 -13.64 9.82 14.35
C ILE A 118 -13.11 9.96 15.78
N SER A 119 -13.22 8.91 16.59
CA SER A 119 -12.65 8.90 17.95
C SER A 119 -11.15 8.59 17.94
N GLY A 120 -10.66 7.92 16.88
CA GLY A 120 -9.27 7.54 16.71
C GLY A 120 -9.06 6.77 15.42
N TYR A 121 -7.85 6.29 15.23
CA TYR A 121 -7.49 5.47 14.07
C TYR A 121 -6.40 4.46 14.45
N GLN A 122 -6.33 3.41 13.67
CA GLN A 122 -5.37 2.30 13.79
C GLN A 122 -4.75 2.04 12.41
N HIS A 123 -3.73 1.20 12.34
CA HIS A 123 -3.06 0.85 11.10
C HIS A 123 -3.04 -0.66 10.88
N ALA A 124 -3.49 -1.10 9.72
CA ALA A 124 -3.37 -2.49 9.32
C ALA A 124 -2.04 -2.69 8.59
N PHE A 125 -1.20 -3.58 9.10
CA PHE A 125 0.15 -3.80 8.60
C PHE A 125 0.27 -5.00 7.67
N THR A 126 -0.78 -5.82 7.58
CA THR A 126 -0.81 -6.98 6.70
C THR A 126 -2.02 -6.94 5.78
N LEU A 127 -1.97 -7.68 4.67
CA LEU A 127 -3.13 -7.84 3.81
C LEU A 127 -4.34 -8.40 4.60
N ASN A 128 -4.10 -9.40 5.45
CA ASN A 128 -5.17 -10.03 6.22
C ASN A 128 -5.86 -9.03 7.17
N ASP A 129 -5.09 -8.17 7.83
CA ASP A 129 -5.63 -7.13 8.70
C ASP A 129 -6.45 -6.11 7.88
N ALA A 130 -5.96 -5.70 6.72
CA ALA A 130 -6.68 -4.79 5.83
C ALA A 130 -8.01 -5.40 5.34
N LEU A 131 -7.99 -6.66 4.89
CA LEU A 131 -9.20 -7.36 4.47
C LEU A 131 -10.19 -7.55 5.62
N ALA A 132 -9.70 -7.88 6.82
CA ALA A 132 -10.54 -8.01 8.01
C ALA A 132 -11.17 -6.68 8.42
N ALA A 133 -10.43 -5.56 8.29
CA ALA A 133 -10.96 -4.24 8.55
C ALA A 133 -12.14 -3.92 7.61
N VAL A 134 -11.95 -4.09 6.29
CA VAL A 134 -13.01 -3.85 5.30
C VAL A 134 -14.18 -4.83 5.49
N SER A 135 -13.91 -6.09 5.83
CA SER A 135 -14.96 -7.09 6.04
C SER A 135 -15.84 -6.80 7.25
N ASN A 136 -15.26 -6.38 8.37
CA ASN A 136 -15.93 -6.47 9.67
C ASN A 136 -16.01 -5.13 10.44
N HIS A 137 -15.26 -4.09 10.05
CA HIS A 137 -15.21 -2.82 10.77
C HIS A 137 -15.76 -1.64 10.00
N GLY A 138 -15.36 -1.47 8.74
CA GLY A 138 -15.75 -0.34 7.92
C GLY A 138 -14.79 -0.14 6.75
N PRO A 139 -15.05 0.86 5.91
CA PRO A 139 -14.12 1.25 4.87
C PRO A 139 -12.81 1.74 5.51
N VAL A 140 -11.71 1.60 4.74
CA VAL A 140 -10.38 2.03 5.14
C VAL A 140 -9.81 2.99 4.11
N ILE A 141 -8.95 3.93 4.52
CA ILE A 141 -8.15 4.68 3.58
C ILE A 141 -6.84 3.95 3.31
N VAL A 142 -6.44 3.94 2.05
CA VAL A 142 -5.27 3.19 1.58
C VAL A 142 -4.42 4.08 0.69
N GLY A 143 -3.17 4.24 1.08
CA GLY A 143 -2.17 4.93 0.31
C GLY A 143 -1.23 3.96 -0.39
N THR A 144 -1.08 4.07 -1.71
CA THR A 144 -0.17 3.18 -2.46
C THR A 144 0.56 3.92 -3.57
N ASN A 145 1.56 3.25 -4.14
CA ASN A 145 2.05 3.60 -5.45
C ASN A 145 0.91 3.48 -6.47
N TRP A 146 0.85 4.43 -7.39
CA TRP A 146 -0.10 4.42 -8.50
C TRP A 146 0.65 4.18 -9.80
N TYR A 147 0.30 3.12 -10.48
CA TYR A 147 0.96 2.73 -11.73
C TYR A 147 0.28 3.34 -12.95
N SER A 148 1.03 3.51 -14.03
CA SER A 148 0.54 4.13 -15.27
C SER A 148 -0.71 3.43 -15.85
N GLY A 149 -0.80 2.11 -15.76
CA GLY A 149 -1.98 1.34 -16.19
C GLY A 149 -3.22 1.58 -15.34
N MET A 150 -3.06 1.93 -14.06
CA MET A 150 -4.18 2.10 -13.14
C MET A 150 -5.01 3.38 -13.39
N PHE A 151 -4.53 4.31 -14.22
CA PHE A 151 -5.34 5.48 -14.61
C PHE A 151 -6.57 5.09 -15.43
N ASN A 152 -6.53 3.96 -16.11
CA ASN A 152 -7.59 3.50 -16.99
C ASN A 152 -7.99 2.07 -16.61
N PRO A 153 -8.91 1.89 -15.66
CA PRO A 153 -9.45 0.59 -15.34
C PRO A 153 -10.02 -0.10 -16.58
N SER A 154 -10.03 -1.42 -16.59
CA SER A 154 -10.70 -2.20 -17.64
C SER A 154 -12.20 -1.89 -17.71
N LEU A 155 -12.87 -2.36 -18.74
CA LEU A 155 -14.31 -2.09 -18.94
C LEU A 155 -15.19 -2.64 -17.82
N ASP A 156 -14.74 -3.67 -17.11
CA ASP A 156 -15.39 -4.24 -15.93
C ASP A 156 -14.88 -3.66 -14.60
N GLY A 157 -14.00 -2.65 -14.67
CA GLY A 157 -13.50 -1.88 -13.53
C GLY A 157 -12.26 -2.44 -12.86
N GLU A 158 -11.56 -3.44 -13.45
CA GLU A 158 -10.36 -3.99 -12.86
C GLU A 158 -9.17 -3.02 -13.00
N LEU A 159 -8.44 -2.84 -11.89
CA LEU A 159 -7.13 -2.19 -11.86
C LEU A 159 -6.04 -3.24 -12.04
N VAL A 160 -5.42 -3.24 -13.22
CA VAL A 160 -4.33 -4.17 -13.56
C VAL A 160 -3.00 -3.43 -13.64
N ILE A 161 -1.96 -4.03 -13.10
CA ILE A 161 -0.59 -3.55 -13.26
C ILE A 161 0.09 -4.43 -14.30
N HIS A 162 0.28 -3.91 -15.50
CA HIS A 162 0.88 -4.63 -16.62
C HIS A 162 2.41 -4.66 -16.53
N SER A 163 3.01 -5.61 -17.27
CA SER A 163 4.45 -5.63 -17.48
C SER A 163 4.86 -4.40 -18.28
N GLY A 164 5.71 -3.56 -17.69
CA GLY A 164 6.15 -2.29 -18.31
C GLY A 164 5.46 -1.05 -17.75
N ASP A 165 4.44 -1.20 -16.91
CA ASP A 165 3.89 -0.06 -16.17
C ASP A 165 4.93 0.52 -15.22
N THR A 166 4.94 1.84 -15.11
CA THR A 166 5.83 2.59 -14.22
C THR A 166 5.03 3.25 -13.12
N VAL A 167 5.65 3.46 -11.96
CA VAL A 167 5.06 4.25 -10.88
C VAL A 167 4.94 5.70 -11.34
N ALA A 168 3.70 6.21 -11.38
CA ALA A 168 3.40 7.58 -11.76
C ALA A 168 3.42 8.54 -10.55
N GLY A 169 3.18 8.02 -9.34
CA GLY A 169 3.19 8.77 -8.09
C GLY A 169 2.56 7.98 -6.96
N GLY A 170 2.20 8.66 -5.87
CA GLY A 170 1.44 8.09 -4.77
C GLY A 170 -0.02 8.56 -4.79
N HIS A 171 -0.96 7.67 -4.52
CA HIS A 171 -2.39 7.96 -4.47
C HIS A 171 -3.03 7.40 -3.22
N GLU A 172 -4.01 8.15 -2.69
CA GLU A 172 -4.83 7.74 -1.56
C GLU A 172 -6.25 7.53 -2.03
N TYR A 173 -6.87 6.43 -1.61
CA TYR A 173 -8.23 6.05 -1.96
C TYR A 173 -8.90 5.27 -0.83
N ILE A 174 -10.16 4.90 -1.00
CA ILE A 174 -10.94 4.17 0.00
C ILE A 174 -11.13 2.74 -0.50
N LEU A 175 -10.90 1.74 0.36
CA LEU A 175 -11.47 0.40 0.15
C LEU A 175 -12.75 0.30 0.96
N ASP A 176 -13.88 0.08 0.29
CA ASP A 176 -15.22 0.06 0.87
C ASP A 176 -15.99 -1.22 0.65
N GLU A 177 -15.41 -2.15 -0.11
CA GLU A 177 -16.08 -3.43 -0.38
C GLU A 177 -15.04 -4.55 -0.52
N ILE A 178 -15.41 -5.73 -0.02
CA ILE A 178 -14.68 -6.97 -0.18
C ILE A 178 -15.61 -8.04 -0.77
N ASP A 179 -15.13 -8.74 -1.79
CA ASP A 179 -15.76 -9.92 -2.37
C ASP A 179 -14.86 -11.14 -2.10
N VAL A 180 -15.23 -11.91 -1.10
CA VAL A 180 -14.41 -13.02 -0.62
C VAL A 180 -14.33 -14.17 -1.62
N PRO A 181 -15.45 -14.65 -2.23
CA PRO A 181 -15.40 -15.71 -3.25
C PRO A 181 -14.47 -15.40 -4.43
N ASN A 182 -14.45 -14.15 -4.88
CA ASN A 182 -13.65 -13.71 -6.02
C ASN A 182 -12.28 -13.16 -5.63
N GLN A 183 -11.96 -13.06 -4.34
CA GLN A 183 -10.72 -12.48 -3.81
C GLN A 183 -10.46 -11.07 -4.36
N GLN A 184 -11.50 -10.23 -4.33
CA GLN A 184 -11.48 -8.87 -4.82
C GLN A 184 -11.72 -7.88 -3.68
N VAL A 185 -11.15 -6.68 -3.84
CA VAL A 185 -11.50 -5.49 -3.06
C VAL A 185 -11.90 -4.38 -4.02
N TRP A 186 -12.92 -3.63 -3.63
CA TRP A 186 -13.41 -2.49 -4.40
C TRP A 186 -12.99 -1.20 -3.74
N MET A 187 -12.62 -0.26 -4.57
CA MET A 187 -12.23 1.08 -4.14
C MET A 187 -13.18 2.15 -4.64
N GLN A 188 -13.27 3.24 -3.87
CA GLN A 188 -13.82 4.52 -4.31
C GLN A 188 -12.66 5.47 -4.57
N ASN A 189 -12.71 6.13 -5.73
CA ASN A 189 -11.74 7.14 -6.13
C ASN A 189 -12.31 8.55 -5.99
N SER A 190 -11.47 9.55 -6.18
CA SER A 190 -11.77 10.98 -6.13
C SER A 190 -11.56 11.68 -7.48
N TRP A 191 -11.88 11.01 -8.59
CA TRP A 191 -11.76 11.54 -9.96
C TRP A 191 -13.11 11.62 -10.68
N GLY A 192 -14.17 11.87 -9.90
CA GLY A 192 -15.52 12.00 -10.41
C GLY A 192 -16.14 10.68 -10.89
N THR A 193 -17.40 10.75 -11.31
CA THR A 193 -18.18 9.58 -11.74
C THR A 193 -17.81 9.08 -13.13
N SER A 194 -17.08 9.87 -13.91
CA SER A 194 -16.63 9.48 -15.26
C SER A 194 -15.44 8.52 -15.26
N TRP A 195 -14.72 8.39 -14.13
CA TRP A 195 -13.62 7.44 -13.97
C TRP A 195 -14.13 6.08 -13.52
N GLY A 196 -13.60 5.02 -14.13
CA GLY A 196 -13.94 3.63 -13.78
C GLY A 196 -15.45 3.36 -13.89
N LEU A 197 -15.99 2.61 -12.96
CA LEU A 197 -17.42 2.31 -12.85
C LEU A 197 -18.08 3.29 -11.87
N ASN A 198 -18.47 4.46 -12.36
CA ASN A 198 -19.07 5.55 -11.54
C ASN A 198 -18.18 5.96 -10.36
N GLY A 199 -16.89 6.18 -10.60
CA GLY A 199 -15.91 6.58 -9.60
C GLY A 199 -15.35 5.42 -8.77
N ARG A 200 -15.62 4.18 -9.15
CA ARG A 200 -15.16 2.97 -8.48
C ARG A 200 -14.35 2.08 -9.42
N ALA A 201 -13.50 1.28 -8.83
CA ALA A 201 -12.75 0.22 -9.48
C ALA A 201 -12.50 -0.92 -8.49
N TRP A 202 -12.00 -2.03 -8.96
CA TRP A 202 -11.64 -3.15 -8.11
C TRP A 202 -10.26 -3.70 -8.46
N MET A 203 -9.65 -4.39 -7.51
CA MET A 203 -8.40 -5.11 -7.72
C MET A 203 -8.43 -6.44 -6.97
N THR A 204 -7.60 -7.37 -7.42
CA THR A 204 -7.43 -8.64 -6.71
C THR A 204 -6.67 -8.43 -5.40
N TRP A 205 -6.86 -9.37 -4.46
CA TRP A 205 -6.06 -9.37 -3.21
C TRP A 205 -4.56 -9.46 -3.47
N SER A 206 -4.15 -10.14 -4.53
CA SER A 206 -2.73 -10.21 -4.91
C SER A 206 -2.19 -8.87 -5.41
N THR A 207 -2.98 -8.10 -6.16
CA THR A 207 -2.63 -6.74 -6.57
C THR A 207 -2.51 -5.83 -5.34
N LEU A 208 -3.49 -5.87 -4.43
CA LEU A 208 -3.42 -5.12 -3.17
C LEU A 208 -2.20 -5.52 -2.34
N GLN A 209 -1.93 -6.83 -2.17
CA GLN A 209 -0.74 -7.31 -1.45
C GLN A 209 0.55 -6.75 -2.03
N ARG A 210 0.67 -6.74 -3.36
CA ARG A 210 1.81 -6.15 -4.05
C ARG A 210 1.96 -4.67 -3.71
N LEU A 211 0.88 -3.89 -3.87
CA LEU A 211 0.89 -2.45 -3.60
C LEU A 211 1.23 -2.13 -2.15
N LEU A 212 0.73 -2.92 -1.19
CA LEU A 212 1.07 -2.77 0.22
C LEU A 212 2.55 -3.09 0.48
N SER A 213 3.11 -4.11 -0.18
CA SER A 213 4.54 -4.45 -0.04
C SER A 213 5.47 -3.40 -0.65
N GLU A 214 4.95 -2.54 -1.53
CA GLU A 214 5.68 -1.46 -2.21
C GLU A 214 5.46 -0.10 -1.51
N GLN A 215 5.59 -0.06 -0.18
CA GLN A 215 5.40 1.15 0.66
C GLN A 215 3.94 1.63 0.77
N GLY A 216 2.98 0.70 0.60
CA GLY A 216 1.58 1.01 0.89
C GLY A 216 1.31 1.13 2.39
N ASP A 217 0.25 1.84 2.74
CA ASP A 217 -0.27 1.96 4.10
C ASP A 217 -1.79 1.84 4.13
N VAL A 218 -2.32 1.39 5.26
CA VAL A 218 -3.75 1.25 5.49
C VAL A 218 -4.10 1.86 6.83
N THR A 219 -5.00 2.85 6.82
CA THR A 219 -5.50 3.49 8.04
C THR A 219 -6.97 3.12 8.25
N VAL A 220 -7.25 2.58 9.42
CA VAL A 220 -8.56 2.10 9.88
C VAL A 220 -9.13 3.11 10.85
N PHE A 221 -10.24 3.73 10.53
CA PHE A 221 -10.90 4.70 11.40
C PHE A 221 -11.71 4.03 12.52
N VAL A 222 -11.85 4.71 13.64
CA VAL A 222 -12.72 4.29 14.74
C VAL A 222 -13.87 5.28 14.86
N PRO A 223 -15.14 4.84 14.71
CA PRO A 223 -16.30 5.74 14.80
C PRO A 223 -16.37 6.47 16.14
N VAL A 224 -16.90 7.70 16.15
CA VAL A 224 -16.97 8.52 17.39
C VAL A 224 -17.83 7.92 18.51
N ASN A 225 -18.72 7.00 18.19
CA ASN A 225 -19.52 6.27 19.18
C ASN A 225 -18.78 5.06 19.83
N LYS A 226 -17.52 4.84 19.47
CA LYS A 226 -16.61 3.84 20.05
C LYS A 226 -15.44 4.54 20.75
N PRO A 227 -14.87 3.94 21.81
CA PRO A 227 -13.70 4.49 22.48
C PRO A 227 -12.51 4.57 21.51
N ALA A 228 -11.69 5.60 21.68
CA ALA A 228 -10.43 5.70 20.94
C ALA A 228 -9.51 4.51 21.27
N PRO A 229 -8.72 4.04 20.31
CA PRO A 229 -7.79 2.94 20.55
C PRO A 229 -6.71 3.36 21.56
N THR A 230 -6.34 2.42 22.42
CA THR A 230 -5.22 2.61 23.34
C THR A 230 -3.94 2.07 22.75
N PRO A 231 -2.79 2.74 23.02
CA PRO A 231 -1.52 2.26 22.48
C PRO A 231 -1.18 0.88 23.05
N GLN A 232 -0.75 0.00 22.17
CA GLN A 232 -0.20 -1.30 22.54
C GLN A 232 1.32 -1.22 22.68
N PRO A 233 1.95 -2.08 23.48
CA PRO A 233 3.39 -2.19 23.51
C PRO A 233 3.91 -2.50 22.10
N ILE A 234 4.79 -1.65 21.58
CA ILE A 234 5.45 -1.90 20.31
C ILE A 234 6.27 -3.19 20.49
N PRO A 235 6.11 -4.20 19.63
CA PRO A 235 6.94 -5.39 19.68
C PRO A 235 8.42 -4.99 19.67
N VAL A 236 9.10 -5.21 20.79
CA VAL A 236 10.55 -5.01 20.85
C VAL A 236 11.15 -6.08 19.94
N PRO A 237 11.95 -5.71 18.94
CA PRO A 237 12.68 -6.71 18.17
C PRO A 237 13.37 -7.65 19.14
N PRO A 238 13.33 -8.97 18.95
CA PRO A 238 14.05 -9.89 19.81
C PRO A 238 15.48 -9.39 19.94
N ALA A 239 15.97 -9.30 21.18
CA ALA A 239 17.34 -8.90 21.43
C ALA A 239 18.25 -9.72 20.49
N PRO A 240 19.27 -9.12 19.86
CA PRO A 240 20.18 -9.87 19.01
C PRO A 240 20.60 -11.11 19.80
N VAL A 241 20.23 -12.27 19.30
CA VAL A 241 20.67 -13.53 19.90
C VAL A 241 22.19 -13.42 19.93
N PRO A 242 22.84 -13.56 21.11
CA PRO A 242 24.29 -13.55 21.15
C PRO A 242 24.78 -14.51 20.07
N PRO A 243 25.75 -14.13 19.26
CA PRO A 243 26.22 -15.00 18.20
C PRO A 243 26.49 -16.36 18.84
N THR A 244 25.75 -17.35 18.41
CA THR A 244 26.03 -18.75 18.76
C THR A 244 27.51 -18.91 18.46
N PRO A 245 28.35 -19.39 19.39
CA PRO A 245 29.78 -19.56 19.10
C PRO A 245 29.86 -20.32 17.79
N THR A 246 30.43 -19.66 16.79
CA THR A 246 30.58 -20.21 15.44
C THR A 246 31.28 -21.56 15.64
N PRO A 247 30.66 -22.67 15.27
CA PRO A 247 31.39 -23.93 15.26
C PRO A 247 32.68 -23.68 14.49
N ALA A 248 33.82 -24.18 15.00
CA ALA A 248 35.06 -24.07 14.27
C ALA A 248 34.80 -24.48 12.83
N PRO A 249 35.25 -23.71 11.83
CA PRO A 249 34.90 -23.95 10.45
C PRO A 249 35.21 -25.41 10.15
N THR A 250 34.18 -26.18 9.87
CA THR A 250 34.34 -27.53 9.31
C THR A 250 35.22 -27.32 8.07
N PRO A 251 36.36 -27.99 7.92
CA PRO A 251 37.18 -27.78 6.74
C PRO A 251 36.28 -27.97 5.54
N ALA A 252 36.23 -26.94 4.67
CA ALA A 252 35.44 -26.99 3.47
C ALA A 252 35.74 -28.29 2.74
N PRO A 253 34.73 -29.02 2.25
CA PRO A 253 35.00 -30.20 1.47
C PRO A 253 35.97 -29.82 0.36
N VAL A 254 37.11 -30.46 0.30
CA VAL A 254 38.07 -30.25 -0.78
C VAL A 254 37.39 -30.79 -2.03
N VAL A 255 36.74 -29.89 -2.75
CA VAL A 255 36.19 -30.22 -4.07
C VAL A 255 37.38 -30.40 -4.98
N SER A 256 37.55 -31.59 -5.53
CA SER A 256 38.63 -31.81 -6.48
C SER A 256 38.47 -30.91 -7.69
N ASP A 257 39.58 -30.42 -8.25
CA ASP A 257 39.57 -29.57 -9.45
C ASP A 257 38.72 -30.15 -10.57
N ALA A 258 38.75 -31.48 -10.73
CA ALA A 258 37.91 -32.21 -11.67
C ALA A 258 36.38 -32.08 -11.41
N ALA A 259 35.96 -32.08 -10.13
CA ALA A 259 34.56 -31.93 -9.77
C ALA A 259 34.07 -30.47 -10.01
N LEU A 260 34.91 -29.48 -9.70
CA LEU A 260 34.63 -28.07 -9.97
C LEU A 260 34.52 -27.83 -11.48
N TRP A 261 35.45 -28.35 -12.26
CA TRP A 261 35.45 -28.25 -13.72
C TRP A 261 34.22 -28.89 -14.36
N SER A 262 33.81 -30.06 -13.88
CA SER A 262 32.60 -30.75 -14.33
C SER A 262 31.34 -29.89 -14.07
N ALA A 263 31.26 -29.27 -12.89
CA ALA A 263 30.14 -28.40 -12.53
C ALA A 263 30.08 -27.12 -13.41
N VAL A 264 31.21 -26.46 -13.64
CA VAL A 264 31.35 -25.28 -14.50
C VAL A 264 30.99 -25.62 -15.94
N SER A 265 31.48 -26.72 -16.47
CA SER A 265 31.20 -27.19 -17.83
C SER A 265 29.69 -27.51 -18.01
N ALA A 266 29.08 -28.18 -17.04
CA ALA A 266 27.64 -28.47 -17.07
C ALA A 266 26.78 -27.22 -16.96
N TRP A 267 27.21 -26.19 -16.21
CA TRP A 267 26.55 -24.89 -16.15
C TRP A 267 26.67 -24.15 -17.46
N ALA A 268 27.85 -24.07 -18.04
CA ALA A 268 28.11 -23.40 -19.32
C ALA A 268 27.30 -24.02 -20.47
N LEU A 269 27.17 -25.34 -20.51
CA LEU A 269 26.35 -26.05 -21.51
C LEU A 269 24.86 -25.73 -21.39
N ARG A 270 24.35 -25.54 -20.19
CA ARG A 270 22.94 -25.21 -19.95
C ARG A 270 22.59 -23.75 -20.31
N HIS A 271 23.55 -22.86 -20.30
CA HIS A 271 23.34 -21.42 -20.44
C HIS A 271 23.98 -20.80 -21.70
N HIS A 272 24.45 -21.63 -22.63
CA HIS A 272 25.21 -21.17 -23.80
C HIS A 272 24.44 -20.27 -24.77
N TYR A 273 23.12 -20.25 -24.72
CA TYR A 273 22.29 -19.36 -25.54
C TYR A 273 22.16 -17.93 -24.98
N ASN A 274 22.53 -17.69 -23.73
CA ASN A 274 22.51 -16.35 -23.15
C ASN A 274 23.86 -15.67 -23.38
N PRO A 275 23.92 -14.53 -24.12
CA PRO A 275 25.18 -13.85 -24.43
C PRO A 275 26.03 -13.52 -23.19
N THR A 276 25.39 -13.07 -22.10
CA THR A 276 26.07 -12.74 -20.85
C THR A 276 26.65 -13.99 -20.18
N CYS A 277 25.89 -15.07 -20.12
CA CYS A 277 26.36 -16.34 -19.58
C CYS A 277 27.49 -16.96 -20.41
N LYS A 278 27.42 -16.77 -21.75
CA LYS A 278 28.48 -17.23 -22.66
C LYS A 278 29.80 -16.50 -22.41
N ALA A 279 29.76 -15.18 -22.16
CA ALA A 279 30.95 -14.39 -21.85
C ALA A 279 31.60 -14.88 -20.52
N VAL A 280 30.80 -15.04 -19.46
CA VAL A 280 31.27 -15.56 -18.16
C VAL A 280 31.83 -17.00 -18.30
N ALA A 281 31.16 -17.86 -19.06
CA ALA A 281 31.63 -19.22 -19.30
C ALA A 281 32.99 -19.22 -20.02
N ASN A 282 33.20 -18.36 -21.00
CA ASN A 282 34.46 -18.23 -21.70
C ASN A 282 35.59 -17.73 -20.77
N GLU A 283 35.33 -16.76 -19.91
CA GLU A 283 36.29 -16.27 -18.92
C GLU A 283 36.68 -17.35 -17.92
N LEU A 284 35.72 -18.14 -17.43
CA LEU A 284 35.97 -19.26 -16.52
C LEU A 284 36.81 -20.36 -17.20
N VAL A 285 36.52 -20.66 -18.46
CA VAL A 285 37.32 -21.64 -19.24
C VAL A 285 38.75 -21.14 -19.43
N GLN A 286 38.95 -19.86 -19.78
CA GLN A 286 40.29 -19.28 -19.93
C GLN A 286 41.05 -19.29 -18.62
N TRP A 287 40.40 -18.91 -17.51
CA TRP A 287 40.99 -18.94 -16.19
C TRP A 287 41.40 -20.35 -15.79
N ALA A 288 40.54 -21.35 -15.97
CA ALA A 288 40.81 -22.75 -15.66
C ALA A 288 42.03 -23.29 -16.48
N THR A 289 42.03 -23.04 -17.78
CA THR A 289 43.13 -23.42 -18.66
C THR A 289 44.44 -22.78 -18.24
N SER A 290 44.42 -21.49 -17.86
CA SER A 290 45.59 -20.76 -17.39
C SER A 290 46.16 -21.29 -16.05
N ASN A 291 45.34 -21.99 -15.27
CA ASN A 291 45.70 -22.59 -13.99
C ASN A 291 45.89 -24.10 -14.06
N GLY A 292 46.01 -24.67 -15.27
CA GLY A 292 46.34 -26.10 -15.48
C GLY A 292 45.19 -27.06 -15.21
N LEU A 293 43.95 -26.57 -15.20
CA LEU A 293 42.73 -27.37 -15.08
C LEU A 293 42.22 -27.73 -16.48
N HIS A 294 42.10 -29.02 -16.81
CA HIS A 294 41.70 -29.52 -18.12
C HIS A 294 40.48 -30.45 -18.03
#